data_f2c08aa3f9ae58fae80a1d4d123146ab
#
_entry.id   f2c08aa3f9ae58fae80a1d4d123146ab
#
_cell.length_a   1.000
_cell.length_b   1.000
_cell.length_c   1.000
_cell.angle_alpha   90.00
_cell.angle_beta   90.00
_cell.angle_gamma   90.00
#
_symmetry.space_group_name_H-M   'P 1'
#
loop_
_entity.id
_entity.type
_entity.pdbx_description
1 polymer ?
#
loop_
_entity_poly.entity_id
_entity_poly.type
_entity_poly.pdbx_seq_one_letter_code
_entity_poly.pdbx_strand_id
1 'polypeptide(L)'
;MRFLERLLEFLFKRKERKRKEKKVGKKGKKEKKVKRKKKKEAKKEKPVIRVRDIMTKDLIKVNLNMSLSRVLGIFKKWKISGAPVFDGTKLVGEISKTDILKLVKKVTMDELTERDIRELERKRVKDVMKKPIGINEMAKIEKAIKVMRERNISRLFVFRKEKLVGIITRTDLMKGLIKGMSKEKIHTQIDEMVDIIDKKGRVPLEFLAERLKLPIELVEDWAKILEEQGMVRLEYPPVGNPIVSKVVLLEE
;
A
#
# COMPACT_ATOMS: atom_id res chain seq x y z
N MET A 1 14.87 3.13 3.74
CA MET A 1 15.58 2.46 4.85
C MET A 1 15.60 3.28 6.13
N ARG A 2 16.15 4.48 6.17
CA ARG A 2 16.25 5.31 7.41
C ARG A 2 14.94 5.60 8.19
N PHE A 3 13.77 5.57 7.55
CA PHE A 3 12.49 5.81 8.25
C PHE A 3 12.05 4.56 9.04
N LEU A 4 12.17 3.39 8.42
CA LEU A 4 11.87 2.09 9.05
C LEU A 4 12.79 1.84 10.25
N GLU A 5 14.08 2.08 10.12
CA GLU A 5 15.05 1.94 11.22
C GLU A 5 14.68 2.82 12.42
N ARG A 6 14.27 4.08 12.18
CA ARG A 6 13.84 4.99 13.25
C ARG A 6 12.51 4.59 13.89
N LEU A 7 11.58 4.01 13.10
CA LEU A 7 10.32 3.47 13.62
C LEU A 7 10.60 2.27 14.53
N LEU A 8 11.53 1.41 14.12
CA LEU A 8 11.96 0.23 14.87
C LEU A 8 12.66 0.60 16.19
N GLU A 9 13.54 1.60 16.14
CA GLU A 9 14.22 2.12 17.35
C GLU A 9 13.24 2.72 18.36
N PHE A 10 12.18 3.38 17.86
CA PHE A 10 11.11 3.90 18.70
C PHE A 10 10.30 2.80 19.38
N LEU A 11 9.91 1.76 18.63
CA LEU A 11 9.13 0.62 19.13
C LEU A 11 9.92 -0.17 20.19
N PHE A 12 11.23 -0.31 20.00
CA PHE A 12 12.14 -0.95 20.97
C PHE A 12 12.23 -0.15 22.27
N LYS A 13 12.43 1.18 22.20
CA LYS A 13 12.45 2.07 23.36
C LYS A 13 11.13 2.09 24.14
N ARG A 14 9.99 1.85 23.47
CA ARG A 14 8.67 1.72 24.12
C ARG A 14 8.57 0.47 24.99
N LYS A 15 9.13 -0.67 24.54
CA LYS A 15 9.16 -1.92 25.32
C LYS A 15 9.91 -1.73 26.65
N GLU A 16 11.00 -0.96 26.62
CA GLU A 16 11.76 -0.61 27.83
C GLU A 16 11.03 0.40 28.73
N ARG A 17 10.32 1.40 28.16
CA ARG A 17 9.54 2.38 28.95
C ARG A 17 8.37 1.74 29.69
N LYS A 18 7.58 0.86 29.02
CA LYS A 18 6.49 0.10 29.68
C LYS A 18 7.01 -0.78 30.84
N ARG A 19 8.25 -1.27 30.79
CA ARG A 19 8.89 -1.97 31.91
C ARG A 19 9.26 -1.04 33.08
N LYS A 20 9.59 0.23 32.80
CA LYS A 20 9.93 1.24 33.82
C LYS A 20 8.70 1.90 34.43
N GLU A 21 7.62 2.13 33.64
CA GLU A 21 6.37 2.78 34.09
C GLU A 21 5.55 1.91 35.06
N LYS A 22 5.66 0.58 34.98
CA LYS A 22 5.08 -0.32 36.03
C LYS A 22 5.67 -0.10 37.41
N LYS A 23 6.76 0.68 37.55
CA LYS A 23 7.44 0.96 38.83
C LYS A 23 7.16 2.32 39.46
N VAL A 24 6.46 3.25 38.78
CA VAL A 24 6.24 4.60 39.35
C VAL A 24 4.78 5.01 39.22
N GLY A 25 4.03 4.76 40.27
CA GLY A 25 2.69 5.32 40.46
C GLY A 25 2.74 6.74 41.07
N LYS A 26 1.73 7.57 40.71
CA LYS A 26 1.34 8.90 41.24
C LYS A 26 2.00 10.12 40.63
N LYS A 27 1.18 10.85 39.82
CA LYS A 27 1.01 12.34 39.91
C LYS A 27 -0.06 12.83 38.92
N GLY A 28 -1.31 12.85 39.32
CA GLY A 28 -2.38 13.57 38.64
C GLY A 28 -2.39 15.03 39.07
N LYS A 29 -2.12 15.96 38.15
CA LYS A 29 -2.60 17.38 38.15
C LYS A 29 -2.13 18.20 36.93
N LYS A 30 -1.31 17.64 36.02
CA LYS A 30 -0.84 18.36 34.80
C LYS A 30 -1.70 18.17 33.55
N GLU A 31 -2.70 17.29 33.59
CA GLU A 31 -3.45 16.88 32.38
C GLU A 31 -4.44 17.93 31.83
N LYS A 32 -5.00 18.80 32.65
CA LYS A 32 -6.00 19.78 32.19
C LYS A 32 -5.42 20.93 31.34
N LYS A 33 -4.15 21.32 31.52
CA LYS A 33 -3.48 22.35 30.73
C LYS A 33 -3.03 21.83 29.35
N VAL A 34 -2.67 20.56 29.24
CA VAL A 34 -2.24 19.92 28.00
C VAL A 34 -3.44 19.71 27.05
N LYS A 35 -4.62 19.35 27.57
CA LYS A 35 -5.83 19.18 26.74
C LYS A 35 -6.31 20.48 26.08
N ARG A 36 -6.12 21.65 26.71
CA ARG A 36 -6.48 22.95 26.11
C ARG A 36 -5.52 23.42 25.02
N LYS A 37 -4.20 23.10 25.11
CA LYS A 37 -3.23 23.36 24.04
C LYS A 37 -3.46 22.47 22.84
N LYS A 38 -3.71 21.16 23.04
CA LYS A 38 -4.00 20.20 21.95
C LYS A 38 -5.26 20.55 21.14
N LYS A 39 -6.26 21.22 21.74
CA LYS A 39 -7.49 21.62 21.03
C LYS A 39 -7.30 22.87 20.13
N LYS A 40 -6.26 23.70 20.38
CA LYS A 40 -5.90 24.85 19.52
C LYS A 40 -4.98 24.48 18.36
N GLU A 41 -4.17 23.41 18.47
CA GLU A 41 -3.29 22.91 17.39
C GLU A 41 -4.03 22.04 16.37
N ALA A 42 -5.23 21.52 16.72
CA ALA A 42 -6.04 20.65 15.85
C ALA A 42 -6.72 21.38 14.67
N LYS A 43 -6.51 22.68 14.49
CA LYS A 43 -7.09 23.50 13.40
C LYS A 43 -6.11 23.83 12.27
N LYS A 44 -4.92 23.21 12.23
CA LYS A 44 -4.07 23.28 11.03
C LYS A 44 -4.70 22.37 9.98
N GLU A 45 -5.23 22.96 8.93
CA GLU A 45 -5.74 22.20 7.77
C GLU A 45 -4.68 21.21 7.32
N LYS A 46 -5.08 19.93 7.25
CA LYS A 46 -4.20 18.87 6.75
C LYS A 46 -3.77 19.25 5.33
N PRO A 47 -2.49 19.15 4.99
CA PRO A 47 -2.04 19.43 3.64
C PRO A 47 -2.81 18.52 2.66
N VAL A 48 -3.51 19.15 1.70
CA VAL A 48 -4.27 18.43 0.66
C VAL A 48 -3.27 17.83 -0.30
N ILE A 49 -3.02 16.53 -0.19
CA ILE A 49 -2.14 15.81 -1.12
C ILE A 49 -2.92 15.51 -2.40
N ARG A 50 -2.35 15.86 -3.53
CA ARG A 50 -2.89 15.62 -4.87
C ARG A 50 -2.16 14.47 -5.55
N VAL A 51 -2.82 13.87 -6.52
CA VAL A 51 -2.26 12.76 -7.32
C VAL A 51 -0.90 13.13 -7.91
N ARG A 52 -0.73 14.36 -8.43
CA ARG A 52 0.56 14.85 -8.98
C ARG A 52 1.73 14.84 -8.02
N ASP A 53 1.45 14.91 -6.71
CA ASP A 53 2.47 15.03 -5.65
C ASP A 53 3.13 13.67 -5.33
N ILE A 54 2.48 12.56 -5.75
CA ILE A 54 2.89 11.19 -5.43
C ILE A 54 2.94 10.26 -6.65
N MET A 55 2.46 10.68 -7.83
CA MET A 55 2.47 9.86 -9.04
C MET A 55 3.89 9.55 -9.53
N THR A 56 4.06 8.42 -10.16
CA THR A 56 5.26 8.06 -10.93
C THR A 56 5.19 8.71 -12.32
N LYS A 57 6.22 9.47 -12.69
CA LYS A 57 6.28 10.23 -13.96
C LYS A 57 7.03 9.48 -15.05
N ASP A 58 8.06 8.74 -14.68
CA ASP A 58 8.88 7.97 -15.62
C ASP A 58 8.17 6.68 -15.99
N LEU A 59 7.48 6.71 -17.13
CA LEU A 59 6.61 5.62 -17.55
C LEU A 59 7.33 4.66 -18.49
N ILE A 60 7.33 3.38 -18.15
CA ILE A 60 7.72 2.31 -19.06
C ILE A 60 6.51 2.05 -19.95
N LYS A 61 6.69 2.33 -21.27
CA LYS A 61 5.66 2.18 -22.28
C LYS A 61 5.85 0.88 -23.04
N VAL A 62 4.76 0.25 -23.44
CA VAL A 62 4.78 -0.90 -24.33
C VAL A 62 4.03 -0.60 -25.63
N ASN A 63 4.49 -1.18 -26.73
CA ASN A 63 3.81 -1.02 -28.01
C ASN A 63 2.74 -2.08 -28.20
N LEU A 64 1.62 -1.72 -28.84
CA LEU A 64 0.46 -2.61 -29.04
C LEU A 64 0.80 -3.88 -29.83
N ASN A 65 1.84 -3.87 -30.68
CA ASN A 65 2.28 -5.02 -31.49
C ASN A 65 3.36 -5.88 -30.82
N MET A 66 3.79 -5.51 -29.59
CA MET A 66 4.78 -6.29 -28.85
C MET A 66 4.21 -7.65 -28.44
N SER A 67 5.05 -8.70 -28.43
CA SER A 67 4.63 -10.02 -27.90
C SER A 67 4.46 -9.99 -26.39
N LEU A 68 3.54 -10.82 -25.88
CA LEU A 68 3.25 -10.87 -24.44
C LEU A 68 4.42 -11.42 -23.62
N SER A 69 5.20 -12.36 -24.17
CA SER A 69 6.43 -12.87 -23.55
C SER A 69 7.44 -11.75 -23.31
N ARG A 70 7.65 -10.87 -24.33
CA ARG A 70 8.54 -9.72 -24.20
C ARG A 70 8.05 -8.72 -23.17
N VAL A 71 6.73 -8.49 -23.08
CA VAL A 71 6.15 -7.62 -22.05
C VAL A 71 6.37 -8.18 -20.64
N LEU A 72 6.22 -9.48 -20.43
CA LEU A 72 6.55 -10.10 -19.14
C LEU A 72 8.04 -9.94 -18.79
N GLY A 73 8.94 -10.06 -19.76
CA GLY A 73 10.36 -9.78 -19.59
C GLY A 73 10.61 -8.34 -19.11
N ILE A 74 9.91 -7.37 -19.71
CA ILE A 74 9.96 -5.95 -19.29
C ILE A 74 9.44 -5.82 -17.84
N PHE A 75 8.30 -6.44 -17.50
CA PHE A 75 7.74 -6.38 -16.15
C PHE A 75 8.67 -6.99 -15.10
N LYS A 76 9.33 -8.10 -15.42
CA LYS A 76 10.34 -8.73 -14.54
C LYS A 76 11.55 -7.82 -14.35
N LYS A 77 12.12 -7.31 -15.44
CA LYS A 77 13.32 -6.43 -15.44
C LYS A 77 13.09 -5.16 -14.60
N TRP A 78 11.96 -4.49 -14.80
CA TRP A 78 11.65 -3.21 -14.17
C TRP A 78 10.84 -3.35 -12.88
N LYS A 79 10.55 -4.58 -12.44
CA LYS A 79 9.76 -4.89 -11.24
C LYS A 79 8.41 -4.15 -11.21
N ILE A 80 7.75 -4.09 -12.38
CA ILE A 80 6.41 -3.48 -12.52
C ILE A 80 5.36 -4.55 -12.82
N SER A 81 4.10 -4.24 -12.49
CA SER A 81 2.98 -5.17 -12.69
C SER A 81 2.07 -4.77 -13.86
N GLY A 82 2.41 -3.72 -14.60
CA GLY A 82 1.69 -3.29 -15.79
C GLY A 82 2.17 -1.96 -16.33
N ALA A 83 1.76 -1.67 -17.57
CA ALA A 83 2.25 -0.53 -18.34
C ALA A 83 1.16 0.07 -19.25
N PRO A 84 1.28 1.35 -19.62
CA PRO A 84 0.49 1.96 -20.67
C PRO A 84 0.88 1.40 -22.03
N VAL A 85 -0.12 1.16 -22.88
CA VAL A 85 0.05 0.67 -24.25
C VAL A 85 -0.09 1.83 -25.23
N PHE A 86 0.89 1.94 -26.10
CA PHE A 86 0.96 2.99 -27.09
C PHE A 86 0.92 2.44 -28.53
N ASP A 87 0.23 3.19 -29.39
CA ASP A 87 0.35 3.11 -30.84
C ASP A 87 1.02 4.40 -31.31
N GLY A 88 2.29 4.31 -31.72
CA GLY A 88 3.11 5.50 -31.91
C GLY A 88 3.18 6.36 -30.65
N THR A 89 2.64 7.56 -30.72
CA THR A 89 2.57 8.51 -29.60
C THR A 89 1.25 8.47 -28.83
N LYS A 90 0.24 7.78 -29.35
CA LYS A 90 -1.10 7.73 -28.81
C LYS A 90 -1.23 6.65 -27.75
N LEU A 91 -1.72 7.00 -26.55
CA LEU A 91 -2.14 6.02 -25.54
C LEU A 91 -3.41 5.31 -26.03
N VAL A 92 -3.36 4.00 -26.21
CA VAL A 92 -4.47 3.18 -26.71
C VAL A 92 -5.00 2.17 -25.70
N GLY A 93 -4.22 1.85 -24.66
CA GLY A 93 -4.62 0.85 -23.69
C GLY A 93 -3.73 0.77 -22.46
N GLU A 94 -4.01 -0.22 -21.67
CA GLU A 94 -3.17 -0.70 -20.56
C GLU A 94 -3.04 -2.21 -20.63
N ILE A 95 -1.94 -2.73 -20.09
CA ILE A 95 -1.73 -4.16 -19.93
C ILE A 95 -1.12 -4.45 -18.55
N SER A 96 -1.58 -5.50 -17.90
CA SER A 96 -1.04 -5.93 -16.61
C SER A 96 -0.48 -7.36 -16.67
N LYS A 97 0.41 -7.67 -15.72
CA LYS A 97 0.94 -9.02 -15.52
C LYS A 97 -0.20 -10.04 -15.33
N THR A 98 -1.19 -9.69 -14.54
CA THR A 98 -2.35 -10.55 -14.27
C THR A 98 -3.16 -10.84 -15.55
N ASP A 99 -3.32 -9.87 -16.44
CA ASP A 99 -4.05 -10.07 -17.69
C ASP A 99 -3.33 -11.06 -18.60
N ILE A 100 -1.99 -11.01 -18.65
CA ILE A 100 -1.17 -11.95 -19.43
C ILE A 100 -1.21 -13.36 -18.83
N LEU A 101 -1.02 -13.49 -17.51
CA LEU A 101 -1.00 -14.78 -16.83
C LEU A 101 -2.35 -15.52 -16.90
N LYS A 102 -3.46 -14.79 -16.89
CA LYS A 102 -4.81 -15.38 -17.07
C LYS A 102 -4.98 -16.11 -18.39
N LEU A 103 -4.31 -15.68 -19.45
CA LEU A 103 -4.42 -16.36 -20.77
C LEU A 103 -3.89 -17.78 -20.74
N VAL A 104 -2.83 -18.01 -19.97
CA VAL A 104 -2.20 -19.33 -19.82
C VAL A 104 -2.61 -20.02 -18.52
N LYS A 105 -3.67 -19.50 -17.86
CA LYS A 105 -4.25 -20.05 -16.61
C LYS A 105 -3.22 -20.19 -15.48
N LYS A 106 -2.30 -19.21 -15.37
CA LYS A 106 -1.29 -19.16 -14.31
C LYS A 106 -1.57 -18.00 -13.35
N VAL A 107 -1.09 -18.13 -12.12
CA VAL A 107 -1.20 -17.11 -11.08
C VAL A 107 0.09 -16.31 -10.97
N THR A 108 1.23 -16.99 -11.05
CA THR A 108 2.56 -16.39 -10.91
C THR A 108 3.41 -16.59 -12.17
N MET A 109 4.50 -15.82 -12.29
CA MET A 109 5.44 -15.96 -13.41
C MET A 109 6.33 -17.21 -13.27
N ASP A 110 6.52 -17.70 -12.06
CA ASP A 110 7.38 -18.85 -11.77
C ASP A 110 6.72 -20.17 -12.17
N GLU A 111 5.39 -20.15 -12.35
CA GLU A 111 4.61 -21.28 -12.86
C GLU A 111 4.64 -21.43 -14.40
N LEU A 112 5.25 -20.49 -15.13
CA LEU A 112 5.28 -20.48 -16.58
C LEU A 112 6.19 -21.59 -17.10
N THR A 113 5.63 -22.45 -17.95
CA THR A 113 6.37 -23.46 -18.70
C THR A 113 6.88 -22.91 -20.03
N GLU A 114 7.81 -23.61 -20.67
CA GLU A 114 8.26 -23.24 -22.02
C GLU A 114 7.11 -23.22 -23.05
N ARG A 115 6.13 -24.10 -22.88
CA ARG A 115 4.92 -24.11 -23.71
C ARG A 115 4.12 -22.81 -23.56
N ASP A 116 3.93 -22.37 -22.33
CA ASP A 116 3.24 -21.11 -22.04
C ASP A 116 3.98 -19.91 -22.65
N ILE A 117 5.31 -19.89 -22.54
CA ILE A 117 6.14 -18.83 -23.11
C ILE A 117 5.99 -18.82 -24.64
N ARG A 118 6.05 -19.98 -25.34
CA ARG A 118 5.83 -20.07 -26.79
C ARG A 118 4.44 -19.60 -27.20
N GLU A 119 3.40 -19.88 -26.40
CA GLU A 119 2.07 -19.35 -26.64
C GLU A 119 2.03 -17.82 -26.52
N LEU A 120 2.64 -17.27 -25.49
CA LEU A 120 2.70 -15.82 -25.24
C LEU A 120 3.54 -15.08 -26.27
N GLU A 121 4.50 -15.73 -26.93
CA GLU A 121 5.28 -15.15 -28.04
C GLU A 121 4.42 -14.89 -29.29
N ARG A 122 3.45 -15.74 -29.54
CA ARG A 122 2.53 -15.62 -30.70
C ARG A 122 1.46 -14.56 -30.49
N LYS A 123 1.08 -14.25 -29.23
CA LYS A 123 0.05 -13.27 -28.89
C LYS A 123 0.64 -11.87 -28.76
N ARG A 124 -0.15 -10.87 -29.12
CA ARG A 124 0.25 -9.46 -29.10
C ARG A 124 -0.49 -8.72 -27.98
N VAL A 125 0.09 -7.59 -27.56
CA VAL A 125 -0.51 -6.71 -26.53
C VAL A 125 -1.92 -6.28 -26.91
N LYS A 126 -2.17 -5.94 -28.17
CA LYS A 126 -3.48 -5.54 -28.70
C LYS A 126 -4.60 -6.56 -28.45
N ASP A 127 -4.24 -7.85 -28.34
CA ASP A 127 -5.22 -8.93 -28.17
C ASP A 127 -5.74 -9.03 -26.72
N VAL A 128 -5.07 -8.37 -25.78
CA VAL A 128 -5.28 -8.53 -24.32
C VAL A 128 -5.43 -7.21 -23.58
N MET A 129 -4.94 -6.12 -24.17
CA MET A 129 -4.99 -4.81 -23.53
C MET A 129 -6.41 -4.38 -23.21
N LYS A 130 -6.55 -3.58 -22.17
CA LYS A 130 -7.82 -2.98 -21.71
C LYS A 130 -7.78 -1.47 -21.87
N LYS A 131 -8.97 -0.85 -21.81
CA LYS A 131 -9.07 0.61 -21.79
C LYS A 131 -8.45 1.17 -20.51
N PRO A 132 -7.55 2.17 -20.59
CA PRO A 132 -6.92 2.76 -19.42
C PRO A 132 -7.94 3.56 -18.63
N ILE A 133 -7.90 3.44 -17.30
CA ILE A 133 -8.74 4.25 -16.41
C ILE A 133 -7.93 5.44 -15.93
N GLY A 134 -8.45 6.63 -16.23
CA GLY A 134 -7.75 7.88 -15.96
C GLY A 134 -8.21 8.62 -14.72
N ILE A 135 -7.32 9.46 -14.20
CA ILE A 135 -7.61 10.45 -13.18
C ILE A 135 -6.87 11.75 -13.48
N ASN A 136 -7.46 12.89 -13.09
CA ASN A 136 -6.81 14.18 -13.25
C ASN A 136 -5.68 14.35 -12.23
N GLU A 137 -4.54 14.92 -12.63
CA GLU A 137 -3.37 15.15 -11.76
C GLU A 137 -3.67 16.01 -10.53
N MET A 138 -4.66 16.90 -10.63
CA MET A 138 -5.08 17.79 -9.54
C MET A 138 -6.07 17.14 -8.58
N ALA A 139 -6.53 15.91 -8.86
CA ALA A 139 -7.43 15.19 -7.97
C ALA A 139 -6.78 14.92 -6.62
N LYS A 140 -7.58 14.91 -5.57
CA LYS A 140 -7.14 14.49 -4.22
C LYS A 140 -6.88 12.98 -4.21
N ILE A 141 -5.96 12.52 -3.38
CA ILE A 141 -5.62 11.08 -3.27
C ILE A 141 -6.81 10.24 -2.83
N GLU A 142 -7.71 10.78 -2.01
CA GLU A 142 -8.93 10.09 -1.57
C GLU A 142 -9.83 9.71 -2.75
N LYS A 143 -9.88 10.56 -3.80
CA LYS A 143 -10.60 10.24 -5.04
C LYS A 143 -9.94 9.07 -5.78
N ALA A 144 -8.61 9.03 -5.84
CA ALA A 144 -7.88 7.93 -6.46
C ALA A 144 -8.13 6.60 -5.72
N ILE A 145 -8.07 6.61 -4.38
CA ILE A 145 -8.39 5.45 -3.53
C ILE A 145 -9.81 4.96 -3.80
N LYS A 146 -10.79 5.87 -3.82
CA LYS A 146 -12.20 5.54 -4.08
C LYS A 146 -12.38 4.86 -5.44
N VAL A 147 -11.81 5.43 -6.52
CA VAL A 147 -11.91 4.87 -7.88
C VAL A 147 -11.24 3.49 -7.97
N MET A 148 -10.04 3.32 -7.38
CA MET A 148 -9.35 2.02 -7.39
C MET A 148 -10.14 0.93 -6.67
N ARG A 149 -10.77 1.27 -5.53
CA ARG A 149 -11.60 0.35 -4.75
C ARG A 149 -12.88 -0.01 -5.51
N GLU A 150 -13.64 0.99 -5.98
CA GLU A 150 -14.93 0.77 -6.65
C GLU A 150 -14.81 -0.03 -7.96
N ARG A 151 -13.68 0.14 -8.67
CA ARG A 151 -13.42 -0.57 -9.93
C ARG A 151 -12.54 -1.80 -9.78
N ASN A 152 -12.13 -2.13 -8.54
CA ASN A 152 -11.20 -3.22 -8.22
C ASN A 152 -9.94 -3.23 -9.10
N ILE A 153 -9.27 -2.06 -9.20
CA ILE A 153 -8.05 -1.87 -10.00
C ILE A 153 -6.90 -1.42 -9.11
N SER A 154 -5.67 -1.74 -9.52
CA SER A 154 -4.44 -1.43 -8.76
C SER A 154 -3.71 -0.17 -9.25
N ARG A 155 -4.17 0.46 -10.34
CA ARG A 155 -3.52 1.63 -10.93
C ARG A 155 -4.50 2.54 -11.63
N LEU A 156 -4.10 3.82 -11.78
CA LEU A 156 -4.80 4.82 -12.59
C LEU A 156 -3.78 5.58 -13.43
N PHE A 157 -4.17 5.93 -14.63
CA PHE A 157 -3.37 6.77 -15.51
C PHE A 157 -3.66 8.24 -15.22
N VAL A 158 -2.60 9.02 -15.01
CA VAL A 158 -2.75 10.41 -14.58
C VAL A 158 -2.66 11.34 -15.79
N PHE A 159 -3.69 12.15 -15.94
CA PHE A 159 -3.81 13.07 -17.07
C PHE A 159 -3.74 14.53 -16.62
N ARG A 160 -3.02 15.33 -17.41
CA ARG A 160 -3.09 16.78 -17.42
C ARG A 160 -3.79 17.18 -18.73
N LYS A 161 -5.04 17.66 -18.62
CA LYS A 161 -5.92 17.76 -19.79
C LYS A 161 -6.01 16.39 -20.47
N GLU A 162 -5.68 16.26 -21.73
CA GLU A 162 -5.69 15.01 -22.50
C GLU A 162 -4.34 14.27 -22.53
N LYS A 163 -3.28 14.89 -22.00
CA LYS A 163 -1.93 14.31 -22.01
C LYS A 163 -1.70 13.41 -20.81
N LEU A 164 -1.24 12.19 -21.05
CA LEU A 164 -0.75 11.29 -20.01
C LEU A 164 0.54 11.87 -19.40
N VAL A 165 0.54 12.11 -18.08
CA VAL A 165 1.66 12.70 -17.34
C VAL A 165 2.23 11.81 -16.24
N GLY A 166 1.56 10.69 -15.94
CA GLY A 166 2.02 9.78 -14.91
C GLY A 166 1.11 8.57 -14.72
N ILE A 167 1.51 7.71 -13.79
CA ILE A 167 0.71 6.60 -13.25
C ILE A 167 0.69 6.73 -11.73
N ILE A 168 -0.42 6.38 -11.12
CA ILE A 168 -0.51 6.21 -9.68
C ILE A 168 -1.00 4.78 -9.37
N THR A 169 -0.32 4.12 -8.44
CA THR A 169 -0.62 2.76 -7.98
C THR A 169 -1.08 2.76 -6.53
N ARG A 170 -1.58 1.62 -6.03
CA ARG A 170 -1.89 1.46 -4.59
C ARG A 170 -0.68 1.78 -3.71
N THR A 171 0.51 1.32 -4.10
CA THR A 171 1.77 1.60 -3.38
C THR A 171 2.07 3.10 -3.30
N ASP A 172 1.84 3.85 -4.38
CA ASP A 172 2.05 5.31 -4.38
C ASP A 172 1.04 6.02 -3.47
N LEU A 173 -0.21 5.55 -3.47
CA LEU A 173 -1.24 6.08 -2.55
C LEU A 173 -0.86 5.85 -1.09
N MET A 174 -0.33 4.68 -0.74
CA MET A 174 0.13 4.38 0.61
C MET A 174 1.29 5.30 1.03
N LYS A 175 2.30 5.46 0.15
CA LYS A 175 3.41 6.41 0.39
C LYS A 175 2.90 7.84 0.56
N GLY A 176 1.89 8.24 -0.22
CA GLY A 176 1.26 9.54 -0.14
C GLY A 176 0.51 9.75 1.18
N LEU A 177 -0.24 8.75 1.64
CA LEU A 177 -0.93 8.81 2.93
C LEU A 177 0.08 8.97 4.08
N ILE A 178 1.16 8.17 4.09
CA ILE A 178 2.22 8.27 5.09
C ILE A 178 2.88 9.66 5.05
N LYS A 179 3.17 10.21 3.86
CA LYS A 179 3.74 11.54 3.70
C LYS A 179 2.82 12.66 4.21
N GLY A 180 1.50 12.49 4.09
CA GLY A 180 0.49 13.43 4.59
C GLY A 180 0.17 13.32 6.07
N MET A 181 0.69 12.28 6.74
CA MET A 181 0.54 12.09 8.17
C MET A 181 1.73 12.71 8.90
N SER A 182 1.50 13.39 10.02
CA SER A 182 2.61 13.77 10.90
C SER A 182 3.23 12.51 11.51
N LYS A 183 4.54 12.54 11.82
CA LYS A 183 5.22 11.42 12.49
C LYS A 183 4.49 11.01 13.78
N GLU A 184 4.05 12.00 14.57
CA GLU A 184 3.31 11.76 15.81
C GLU A 184 1.99 11.01 15.56
N LYS A 185 1.30 11.32 14.45
CA LYS A 185 0.04 10.65 14.11
C LYS A 185 0.25 9.20 13.66
N ILE A 186 1.31 8.93 12.88
CA ILE A 186 1.68 7.56 12.50
C ILE A 186 2.01 6.75 13.76
N HIS A 187 2.82 7.30 14.66
CA HIS A 187 3.14 6.65 15.92
C HIS A 187 1.89 6.38 16.76
N THR A 188 0.99 7.35 16.87
CA THR A 188 -0.26 7.18 17.63
C THR A 188 -1.14 6.06 17.06
N GLN A 189 -1.24 5.93 15.73
CA GLN A 189 -2.06 4.90 15.09
C GLN A 189 -1.43 3.51 15.15
N ILE A 190 -0.10 3.41 15.02
CA ILE A 190 0.61 2.14 15.27
C ILE A 190 0.47 1.73 16.73
N ASP A 191 0.58 2.69 17.67
CA ASP A 191 0.37 2.44 19.09
C ASP A 191 -1.06 1.96 19.38
N GLU A 192 -2.06 2.58 18.75
CA GLU A 192 -3.46 2.16 18.86
C GLU A 192 -3.66 0.75 18.29
N MET A 193 -3.04 0.44 17.15
CA MET A 193 -3.07 -0.90 16.55
C MET A 193 -2.50 -1.96 17.50
N VAL A 194 -1.31 -1.72 18.05
CA VAL A 194 -0.67 -2.63 19.00
C VAL A 194 -1.51 -2.78 20.28
N ASP A 195 -2.08 -1.68 20.80
CA ASP A 195 -2.94 -1.72 21.99
C ASP A 195 -4.23 -2.54 21.74
N ILE A 196 -4.81 -2.48 20.54
CA ILE A 196 -5.98 -3.31 20.18
C ILE A 196 -5.59 -4.80 20.12
N ILE A 197 -4.46 -5.12 19.50
CA ILE A 197 -3.96 -6.50 19.39
C ILE A 197 -3.61 -7.05 20.78
N ASP A 198 -2.95 -6.25 21.62
CA ASP A 198 -2.61 -6.64 22.99
C ASP A 198 -3.85 -6.96 23.85
N LYS A 199 -4.95 -6.22 23.66
CA LYS A 199 -6.20 -6.41 24.42
C LYS A 199 -7.05 -7.57 23.91
N LYS A 200 -7.12 -7.74 22.60
CA LYS A 200 -8.01 -8.73 21.96
C LYS A 200 -7.32 -10.07 21.69
N GLY A 201 -5.99 -10.09 21.66
CA GLY A 201 -5.18 -11.28 21.37
C GLY A 201 -5.14 -11.65 19.90
N ARG A 202 -6.27 -11.77 19.24
CA ARG A 202 -6.42 -12.15 17.82
C ARG A 202 -7.43 -11.25 17.12
N VAL A 203 -7.02 -10.57 16.03
CA VAL A 203 -7.83 -9.50 15.42
C VAL A 203 -7.75 -9.58 13.90
N PRO A 204 -8.89 -9.61 13.16
CA PRO A 204 -8.90 -9.50 11.70
C PRO A 204 -8.31 -8.16 11.25
N LEU A 205 -7.52 -8.16 10.15
CA LEU A 205 -6.95 -6.94 9.58
C LEU A 205 -8.02 -5.91 9.19
N GLU A 206 -9.14 -6.39 8.68
CA GLU A 206 -10.26 -5.53 8.30
C GLU A 206 -10.82 -4.74 9.50
N PHE A 207 -10.97 -5.38 10.66
CA PHE A 207 -11.38 -4.71 11.89
C PHE A 207 -10.38 -3.63 12.31
N LEU A 208 -9.07 -3.90 12.18
CA LEU A 208 -8.04 -2.90 12.47
C LEU A 208 -8.10 -1.74 11.49
N ALA A 209 -8.28 -2.02 10.20
CA ALA A 209 -8.41 -1.02 9.14
C ALA A 209 -9.60 -0.09 9.38
N GLU A 210 -10.75 -0.65 9.73
CA GLU A 210 -11.96 0.11 10.04
C GLU A 210 -11.76 0.96 11.32
N ARG A 211 -11.23 0.36 12.37
CA ARG A 211 -11.04 1.04 13.67
C ARG A 211 -10.05 2.18 13.59
N LEU A 212 -8.95 1.98 12.86
CA LEU A 212 -7.91 2.98 12.65
C LEU A 212 -8.28 3.99 11.54
N LYS A 213 -9.35 3.73 10.78
CA LYS A 213 -9.77 4.49 9.59
C LYS A 213 -8.66 4.59 8.55
N LEU A 214 -7.99 3.47 8.31
CA LEU A 214 -6.89 3.32 7.38
C LEU A 214 -7.23 2.30 6.28
N PRO A 215 -6.59 2.41 5.10
CA PRO A 215 -6.65 1.35 4.10
C PRO A 215 -6.11 0.03 4.67
N ILE A 216 -6.76 -1.09 4.32
CA ILE A 216 -6.37 -2.41 4.83
C ILE A 216 -4.95 -2.78 4.40
N GLU A 217 -4.54 -2.38 3.21
CA GLU A 217 -3.20 -2.61 2.69
C GLU A 217 -2.11 -1.93 3.55
N LEU A 218 -2.40 -0.73 4.06
CA LEU A 218 -1.48 -0.02 4.95
C LEU A 218 -1.38 -0.70 6.31
N VAL A 219 -2.51 -1.19 6.83
CA VAL A 219 -2.55 -1.92 8.10
C VAL A 219 -1.83 -3.26 7.96
N GLU A 220 -1.96 -3.93 6.82
CA GLU A 220 -1.24 -5.16 6.50
C GLU A 220 0.28 -4.93 6.44
N ASP A 221 0.74 -3.86 5.78
CA ASP A 221 2.16 -3.52 5.73
C ASP A 221 2.72 -3.21 7.13
N TRP A 222 1.95 -2.53 7.98
CA TRP A 222 2.34 -2.32 9.38
C TRP A 222 2.38 -3.63 10.16
N ALA A 223 1.40 -4.53 9.94
CA ALA A 223 1.39 -5.84 10.58
C ALA A 223 2.63 -6.67 10.20
N LYS A 224 3.03 -6.67 8.91
CA LYS A 224 4.26 -7.33 8.44
C LYS A 224 5.50 -6.79 9.13
N ILE A 225 5.63 -5.47 9.25
CA ILE A 225 6.75 -4.85 9.96
C ILE A 225 6.76 -5.25 11.44
N LEU A 226 5.61 -5.28 12.09
CA LEU A 226 5.50 -5.70 13.49
C LEU A 226 5.79 -7.20 13.67
N GLU A 227 5.44 -8.02 12.67
CA GLU A 227 5.77 -9.45 12.64
C GLU A 227 7.27 -9.70 12.50
N GLU A 228 7.94 -9.00 11.57
CA GLU A 228 9.40 -9.04 11.42
C GLU A 228 10.14 -8.68 12.73
N GLN A 229 9.48 -7.89 13.59
CA GLN A 229 10.00 -7.53 14.90
C GLN A 229 9.58 -8.50 16.02
N GLY A 230 8.88 -9.57 15.69
CA GLY A 230 8.40 -10.54 16.67
C GLY A 230 7.36 -9.98 17.65
N MET A 231 6.66 -8.90 17.30
CA MET A 231 5.63 -8.27 18.15
C MET A 231 4.26 -8.88 17.93
N VAL A 232 3.96 -9.28 16.70
CA VAL A 232 2.69 -9.90 16.30
C VAL A 232 2.99 -11.07 15.37
N ARG A 233 1.97 -11.89 15.08
CA ARG A 233 1.96 -12.91 14.03
C ARG A 233 0.84 -12.59 13.05
N LEU A 234 1.14 -12.64 11.76
CA LEU A 234 0.18 -12.44 10.68
C LEU A 234 -0.18 -13.80 10.07
N GLU A 235 -1.45 -14.13 10.08
CA GLU A 235 -1.98 -15.39 9.58
C GLU A 235 -2.88 -15.13 8.37
N TYR A 236 -2.69 -15.91 7.31
CA TYR A 236 -3.52 -15.88 6.10
C TYR A 236 -4.37 -17.16 6.05
N PRO A 237 -5.61 -17.13 6.56
CA PRO A 237 -6.47 -18.30 6.51
C PRO A 237 -6.84 -18.64 5.05
N PRO A 238 -7.14 -19.93 4.73
CA PRO A 238 -7.54 -20.34 3.39
C PRO A 238 -8.82 -19.65 2.90
N VAL A 239 -9.68 -19.27 3.82
CA VAL A 239 -10.93 -18.53 3.58
C VAL A 239 -11.04 -17.39 4.60
N GLY A 240 -11.35 -16.18 4.12
CA GLY A 240 -11.51 -15.00 4.96
C GLY A 240 -10.36 -14.02 4.87
N ASN A 241 -10.39 -13.01 5.75
CA ASN A 241 -9.40 -11.94 5.80
C ASN A 241 -8.19 -12.34 6.66
N PRO A 242 -7.00 -11.79 6.36
CA PRO A 242 -5.82 -11.98 7.21
C PRO A 242 -6.08 -11.58 8.66
N ILE A 243 -5.45 -12.28 9.59
CA ILE A 243 -5.64 -12.11 11.03
C ILE A 243 -4.30 -11.77 11.66
N VAL A 244 -4.27 -10.77 12.53
CA VAL A 244 -3.10 -10.45 13.34
C VAL A 244 -3.31 -10.97 14.76
N SER A 245 -2.34 -11.70 15.27
CA SER A 245 -2.36 -12.24 16.63
C SER A 245 -1.16 -11.75 17.45
N LYS A 246 -1.38 -11.68 18.75
CA LYS A 246 -0.31 -11.39 19.71
C LYS A 246 0.68 -12.55 19.76
N VAL A 247 1.97 -12.26 19.74
CA VAL A 247 3.00 -13.28 20.04
C VAL A 247 3.02 -13.50 21.55
N VAL A 248 2.58 -14.69 21.97
CA VAL A 248 2.76 -15.15 23.34
C VAL A 248 4.14 -15.81 23.42
N LEU A 249 5.09 -15.11 24.04
CA LEU A 249 6.34 -15.77 24.41
C LEU A 249 5.99 -16.73 25.54
N LEU A 250 6.05 -18.03 25.26
CA LEU A 250 6.09 -19.03 26.31
C LEU A 250 7.40 -18.76 27.09
N GLU A 251 7.26 -18.29 28.32
CA GLU A 251 8.39 -18.26 29.26
C GLU A 251 8.70 -19.73 29.58
N GLU A 252 9.87 -20.21 29.15
CA GLU A 252 10.48 -21.45 29.60
C GLU A 252 10.92 -21.32 31.05
#